data_137c21447ad567c24b3961225e92a0ec
#
_entry.id   137c21447ad567c24b3961225e92a0ec
#
_cell.length_a   1.000
_cell.length_b   1.000
_cell.length_c   1.000
_cell.angle_alpha   90.00
_cell.angle_beta   90.00
_cell.angle_gamma   90.00
#
_symmetry.space_group_name_H-M   'P 1'
#
loop_
_entity.id
_entity.type
_entity.pdbx_description
1 polymer ?
#
loop_
_entity_poly.entity_id
_entity_poly.type
_entity_poly.pdbx_seq_one_letter_code
_entity_poly.pdbx_strand_id
1 'polypeptide(L)'
;MKNKSSINIFLILSLFCIMLIAACDDTKNVTDIDNIIIPSSNVSYSQYIQPVLTAKCARAGCHDDQTQAAGLSLTSWSNTKQNYLVVAPGLPQNSKLVWSIEGTSGNIMPPLGYSSPVNKNQIEGIKTWIQEGAKNN
;
A
#
# COMPACT_ATOMS: atom_id res chain seq x y z
N MET A 1 -48.97 -26.49 -23.33
CA MET A 1 -47.57 -26.93 -23.01
C MET A 1 -46.79 -25.65 -22.76
N LYS A 2 -46.72 -25.17 -21.50
CA LYS A 2 -46.01 -23.94 -21.11
C LYS A 2 -44.57 -24.25 -20.76
N ASN A 3 -43.67 -23.82 -21.58
CA ASN A 3 -42.31 -23.33 -21.44
C ASN A 3 -41.46 -23.77 -20.21
N LYS A 4 -41.05 -25.03 -20.19
CA LYS A 4 -39.94 -25.49 -19.34
C LYS A 4 -38.61 -24.82 -19.72
N SER A 5 -38.45 -24.37 -20.98
CA SER A 5 -37.25 -23.70 -21.47
C SER A 5 -37.03 -22.30 -20.87
N SER A 6 -38.09 -21.51 -20.70
CA SER A 6 -37.96 -20.15 -20.13
C SER A 6 -37.61 -20.18 -18.65
N ILE A 7 -38.10 -21.15 -17.90
CA ILE A 7 -37.78 -21.30 -16.46
C ILE A 7 -36.30 -21.65 -16.26
N ASN A 8 -35.76 -22.50 -17.12
CA ASN A 8 -34.33 -22.88 -17.04
C ASN A 8 -33.40 -21.70 -17.37
N ILE A 9 -33.78 -20.86 -18.33
CA ILE A 9 -32.99 -19.67 -18.69
C ILE A 9 -32.98 -18.65 -17.54
N PHE A 10 -34.10 -18.42 -16.88
CA PHE A 10 -34.17 -17.53 -15.71
C PHE A 10 -33.40 -18.05 -14.53
N LEU A 11 -33.40 -19.36 -14.28
CA LEU A 11 -32.58 -20.00 -13.21
C LEU A 11 -31.09 -19.89 -13.49
N ILE A 12 -30.66 -20.10 -14.74
CA ILE A 12 -29.23 -19.97 -15.13
C ILE A 12 -28.78 -18.52 -15.04
N LEU A 13 -29.61 -17.55 -15.49
CA LEU A 13 -29.29 -16.12 -15.37
C LEU A 13 -29.21 -15.68 -13.90
N SER A 14 -30.12 -16.16 -13.06
CA SER A 14 -30.11 -15.87 -11.61
C SER A 14 -28.88 -16.46 -10.92
N LEU A 15 -28.49 -17.68 -11.26
CA LEU A 15 -27.28 -18.32 -10.71
C LEU A 15 -25.99 -17.60 -11.16
N PHE A 16 -25.95 -17.12 -12.40
CA PHE A 16 -24.82 -16.35 -12.94
C PHE A 16 -24.72 -14.96 -12.28
N CYS A 17 -25.86 -14.30 -12.00
CA CYS A 17 -25.89 -13.02 -11.30
C CYS A 17 -25.41 -13.13 -9.85
N ILE A 18 -25.68 -14.25 -9.17
CA ILE A 18 -25.24 -14.49 -7.79
C ILE A 18 -23.70 -14.72 -7.73
N MET A 19 -23.10 -15.31 -8.76
CA MET A 19 -21.64 -15.48 -8.82
C MET A 19 -20.87 -14.17 -9.01
N LEU A 20 -21.50 -13.12 -9.57
CA LEU A 20 -20.84 -11.83 -9.79
C LEU A 20 -20.74 -10.96 -8.52
N ILE A 21 -21.47 -11.27 -7.47
CA ILE A 21 -21.44 -10.49 -6.20
C ILE A 21 -20.41 -11.03 -5.20
N ALA A 22 -19.76 -12.15 -5.48
CA ALA A 22 -18.74 -12.73 -4.60
C ALA A 22 -17.32 -12.18 -4.81
N ALA A 23 -17.14 -11.22 -5.72
CA ALA A 23 -15.90 -10.48 -5.89
C ALA A 23 -15.87 -9.27 -4.92
N CYS A 24 -15.94 -9.51 -3.61
CA CYS A 24 -15.53 -8.53 -2.63
C CYS A 24 -14.00 -8.47 -2.64
N ASP A 25 -13.47 -7.39 -3.17
CA ASP A 25 -12.09 -7.02 -3.01
C ASP A 25 -11.83 -6.75 -1.52
N ASP A 26 -10.84 -7.45 -0.96
CA ASP A 26 -10.44 -7.33 0.45
C ASP A 26 -9.70 -6.00 0.64
N THR A 27 -10.44 -4.90 0.63
CA THR A 27 -9.89 -3.56 0.83
C THR A 27 -9.41 -3.44 2.28
N LYS A 28 -8.15 -3.74 2.51
CA LYS A 28 -7.52 -3.60 3.83
C LYS A 28 -7.63 -2.14 4.27
N ASN A 29 -8.35 -1.89 5.35
CA ASN A 29 -8.45 -0.55 5.92
C ASN A 29 -7.19 -0.17 6.71
N VAL A 30 -7.04 1.11 7.09
CA VAL A 30 -5.85 1.62 7.80
C VAL A 30 -5.63 0.89 9.14
N THR A 31 -6.71 0.49 9.83
CA THR A 31 -6.63 -0.25 11.10
C THR A 31 -6.03 -1.65 10.90
N ASP A 32 -6.39 -2.33 9.80
CA ASP A 32 -5.82 -3.64 9.47
C ASP A 32 -4.32 -3.52 9.16
N ILE A 33 -3.92 -2.46 8.47
CA ILE A 33 -2.50 -2.18 8.17
C ILE A 33 -1.70 -1.93 9.45
N ASP A 34 -2.29 -1.26 10.45
CA ASP A 34 -1.60 -0.98 11.72
C ASP A 34 -1.39 -2.23 12.58
N ASN A 35 -2.18 -3.27 12.37
CA ASN A 35 -2.08 -4.55 13.07
C ASN A 35 -1.14 -5.57 12.39
N ILE A 36 -0.68 -5.29 11.18
CA ILE A 36 0.26 -6.17 10.48
C ILE A 36 1.62 -6.11 11.19
N ILE A 37 2.14 -7.28 11.54
CA ILE A 37 3.52 -7.42 12.05
C ILE A 37 4.46 -7.65 10.86
N ILE A 38 5.31 -6.68 10.60
CA ILE A 38 6.34 -6.78 9.56
C ILE A 38 7.53 -7.54 10.16
N PRO A 39 8.04 -8.58 9.49
CA PRO A 39 9.18 -9.35 9.99
C PRO A 39 10.46 -8.51 10.02
N SER A 40 11.43 -8.91 10.85
CA SER A 40 12.74 -8.24 11.00
C SER A 40 13.75 -8.59 9.90
N SER A 41 13.39 -9.46 8.95
CA SER A 41 14.21 -9.85 7.80
C SER A 41 13.35 -10.41 6.67
N ASN A 42 13.91 -10.43 5.44
CA ASN A 42 13.22 -10.88 4.22
C ASN A 42 11.89 -10.14 3.99
N VAL A 43 11.92 -8.82 4.15
CA VAL A 43 10.72 -7.99 4.07
C VAL A 43 10.26 -7.87 2.62
N SER A 44 9.05 -8.39 2.34
CA SER A 44 8.41 -8.28 1.04
C SER A 44 7.83 -6.88 0.82
N TYR A 45 8.14 -6.28 -0.32
CA TYR A 45 7.57 -5.00 -0.72
C TYR A 45 6.06 -5.11 -0.93
N SER A 46 5.62 -6.10 -1.72
CA SER A 46 4.21 -6.26 -2.07
C SER A 46 3.33 -6.62 -0.88
N GLN A 47 3.86 -7.43 0.05
CA GLN A 47 3.09 -7.92 1.19
C GLN A 47 3.03 -6.91 2.35
N TYR A 48 4.11 -6.17 2.59
CA TYR A 48 4.24 -5.33 3.79
C TYR A 48 4.41 -3.84 3.48
N ILE A 49 5.32 -3.48 2.58
CA ILE A 49 5.70 -2.09 2.38
C ILE A 49 4.67 -1.34 1.55
N GLN A 50 4.25 -1.89 0.40
CA GLN A 50 3.26 -1.25 -0.46
C GLN A 50 1.93 -0.99 0.25
N PRO A 51 1.36 -1.92 1.05
CA PRO A 51 0.15 -1.64 1.82
C PRO A 51 0.29 -0.46 2.79
N VAL A 52 1.42 -0.33 3.49
CA VAL A 52 1.69 0.81 4.37
C VAL A 52 1.77 2.11 3.58
N LEU A 53 2.53 2.13 2.48
CA LEU A 53 2.66 3.32 1.62
C LEU A 53 1.31 3.73 1.02
N THR A 54 0.52 2.77 0.54
CA THR A 54 -0.81 3.02 -0.02
C THR A 54 -1.75 3.61 1.01
N ALA A 55 -1.83 3.02 2.20
CA ALA A 55 -2.78 3.43 3.22
C ALA A 55 -2.44 4.78 3.86
N LYS A 56 -1.15 5.11 4.00
CA LYS A 56 -0.69 6.27 4.79
C LYS A 56 -0.09 7.40 3.97
N CYS A 57 0.44 7.12 2.79
CA CYS A 57 1.23 8.08 2.01
C CYS A 57 0.65 8.37 0.62
N ALA A 58 0.32 7.33 -0.15
CA ALA A 58 -0.18 7.43 -1.53
C ALA A 58 -1.68 7.75 -1.61
N ARG A 59 -2.12 8.70 -0.79
CA ARG A 59 -3.52 9.13 -0.71
C ARG A 59 -3.78 10.31 -1.62
N ALA A 60 -5.05 10.49 -2.02
CA ALA A 60 -5.49 11.65 -2.79
C ALA A 60 -5.08 12.97 -2.08
N GLY A 61 -4.47 13.86 -2.82
CA GLY A 61 -3.92 15.10 -2.30
C GLY A 61 -2.53 15.00 -1.67
N CYS A 62 -1.93 13.79 -1.68
CA CYS A 62 -0.60 13.52 -1.12
C CYS A 62 0.35 12.94 -2.18
N HIS A 63 0.85 11.72 -1.97
CA HIS A 63 1.81 11.06 -2.87
C HIS A 63 1.11 10.03 -3.79
N ASP A 64 -0.09 10.35 -4.27
CA ASP A 64 -0.79 9.61 -5.32
C ASP A 64 -0.24 9.98 -6.72
N ASP A 65 -0.70 9.28 -7.77
CA ASP A 65 -0.23 9.51 -9.14
C ASP A 65 -0.74 10.82 -9.75
N GLN A 66 -1.79 11.41 -9.20
CA GLN A 66 -2.36 12.67 -9.70
C GLN A 66 -1.72 13.89 -9.04
N THR A 67 -1.60 13.87 -7.71
CA THR A 67 -1.08 15.00 -6.93
C THR A 67 0.44 15.05 -6.93
N GLN A 68 1.08 13.91 -6.70
CA GLN A 68 2.54 13.78 -6.60
C GLN A 68 3.18 14.89 -5.75
N ALA A 69 2.70 15.05 -4.52
CA ALA A 69 3.22 16.08 -3.63
C ALA A 69 4.76 16.03 -3.56
N ALA A 70 5.41 17.19 -3.72
CA ALA A 70 6.87 17.31 -3.86
C ALA A 70 7.47 16.50 -5.05
N GLY A 71 6.68 16.25 -6.10
CA GLY A 71 7.11 15.47 -7.27
C GLY A 71 7.30 13.97 -7.00
N LEU A 72 6.65 13.44 -5.95
CA LEU A 72 6.82 12.05 -5.51
C LEU A 72 5.48 11.30 -5.56
N SER A 73 5.45 10.17 -6.28
CA SER A 73 4.40 9.16 -6.17
C SER A 73 4.91 7.95 -5.38
N LEU A 74 4.06 7.40 -4.51
CA LEU A 74 4.34 6.19 -3.70
C LEU A 74 3.33 5.06 -3.99
N THR A 75 2.68 5.09 -5.15
CA THR A 75 1.64 4.14 -5.56
C THR A 75 2.20 2.80 -6.04
N SER A 76 3.48 2.75 -6.41
CA SER A 76 4.14 1.55 -6.91
C SER A 76 5.60 1.48 -6.49
N TRP A 77 6.19 0.28 -6.57
CA TRP A 77 7.62 0.09 -6.33
C TRP A 77 8.47 0.97 -7.26
N SER A 78 8.14 1.00 -8.55
CA SER A 78 8.88 1.79 -9.54
C SER A 78 8.90 3.27 -9.19
N ASN A 79 7.74 3.84 -8.83
CA ASN A 79 7.61 5.23 -8.43
C ASN A 79 8.34 5.52 -7.12
N THR A 80 8.20 4.64 -6.14
CA THR A 80 8.88 4.75 -4.83
C THR A 80 10.40 4.75 -4.97
N LYS A 81 10.94 3.98 -5.92
CA LYS A 81 12.38 3.88 -6.19
C LYS A 81 12.91 4.79 -7.29
N GLN A 82 12.06 5.59 -7.92
CA GLN A 82 12.45 6.46 -9.02
C GLN A 82 13.58 7.43 -8.64
N ASN A 83 13.58 7.90 -7.40
CA ASN A 83 14.59 8.83 -6.88
C ASN A 83 15.43 8.15 -5.79
N TYR A 84 16.72 7.97 -6.08
CA TYR A 84 17.68 7.37 -5.15
C TYR A 84 17.79 8.13 -3.81
N LEU A 85 17.55 9.44 -3.79
CA LEU A 85 17.53 10.22 -2.54
C LEU A 85 16.31 9.89 -1.68
N VAL A 86 15.22 9.44 -2.27
CA VAL A 86 14.02 9.03 -1.52
C VAL A 86 14.22 7.64 -0.92
N VAL A 87 14.69 6.70 -1.73
CA VAL A 87 15.05 5.34 -1.29
C VAL A 87 16.43 4.98 -1.81
N ALA A 88 17.42 4.97 -0.94
CA ALA A 88 18.79 4.56 -1.22
C ALA A 88 18.96 3.07 -0.84
N PRO A 89 18.92 2.12 -1.79
CA PRO A 89 19.02 0.70 -1.46
C PRO A 89 20.28 0.35 -0.68
N GLY A 90 20.14 -0.41 0.40
CA GLY A 90 21.21 -0.76 1.32
C GLY A 90 21.54 0.33 2.35
N LEU A 91 20.98 1.53 2.23
CA LEU A 91 21.36 2.70 3.04
C LEU A 91 20.11 3.41 3.62
N PRO A 92 19.38 2.78 4.56
CA PRO A 92 18.19 3.38 5.15
C PRO A 92 18.47 4.73 5.82
N GLN A 93 19.64 4.88 6.44
CA GLN A 93 20.06 6.14 7.09
C GLN A 93 20.27 7.30 6.09
N ASN A 94 20.39 7.02 4.79
CA ASN A 94 20.54 8.03 3.73
C ASN A 94 19.27 8.21 2.90
N SER A 95 18.16 7.58 3.30
CA SER A 95 16.90 7.60 2.58
C SER A 95 15.96 8.66 3.14
N LYS A 96 15.54 9.63 2.33
CA LYS A 96 14.58 10.68 2.75
C LYS A 96 13.25 10.11 3.22
N LEU A 97 12.82 8.97 2.68
CA LEU A 97 11.63 8.26 3.14
C LEU A 97 11.75 7.96 4.65
N VAL A 98 12.90 7.43 5.10
CA VAL A 98 13.15 7.12 6.51
C VAL A 98 13.16 8.39 7.35
N TRP A 99 13.89 9.43 6.91
CA TRP A 99 13.94 10.70 7.65
C TRP A 99 12.55 11.34 7.81
N SER A 100 11.71 11.25 6.79
CA SER A 100 10.37 11.82 6.83
C SER A 100 9.43 11.07 7.78
N ILE A 101 9.47 9.73 7.79
CA ILE A 101 8.60 8.95 8.70
C ILE A 101 9.09 8.97 10.15
N GLU A 102 10.39 9.18 10.38
CA GLU A 102 10.97 9.39 11.72
C GLU A 102 10.87 10.85 12.19
N GLY A 103 10.51 11.80 11.30
CA GLY A 103 10.44 13.22 11.61
C GLY A 103 11.80 13.91 11.72
N THR A 104 12.90 13.26 11.34
CA THR A 104 14.26 13.81 11.42
C THR A 104 14.58 14.80 10.31
N SER A 105 13.73 14.89 9.26
CA SER A 105 13.83 15.86 8.18
C SER A 105 13.22 17.23 8.49
N GLY A 106 12.68 17.43 9.69
CA GLY A 106 11.98 18.64 10.10
C GLY A 106 10.45 18.61 9.89
N ASN A 107 9.98 17.83 8.93
CA ASN A 107 8.55 17.60 8.69
C ASN A 107 8.24 16.12 8.75
N ILE A 108 7.46 15.70 9.74
CA ILE A 108 7.04 14.31 9.85
C ILE A 108 6.00 13.95 8.77
N MET A 109 6.13 12.76 8.21
CA MET A 109 5.16 12.19 7.27
C MET A 109 4.54 10.89 7.81
N PRO A 110 3.24 10.71 7.66
CA PRO A 110 2.25 11.72 7.22
C PRO A 110 2.12 12.87 8.21
N PRO A 111 1.70 14.07 7.76
CA PRO A 111 1.46 15.21 8.65
C PRO A 111 0.38 14.86 9.68
N LEU A 112 0.53 15.39 10.88
CA LEU A 112 -0.43 15.15 11.98
C LEU A 112 -1.85 15.55 11.57
N GLY A 113 -2.82 14.67 11.85
CA GLY A 113 -4.24 14.91 11.57
C GLY A 113 -4.71 14.46 10.16
N TYR A 114 -3.80 14.10 9.24
CA TYR A 114 -4.18 13.67 7.89
C TYR A 114 -4.28 12.15 7.73
N SER A 115 -3.48 11.42 8.47
CA SER A 115 -3.49 9.94 8.51
C SER A 115 -2.98 9.46 9.87
N SER A 116 -3.19 8.17 10.19
CA SER A 116 -2.50 7.58 11.34
C SER A 116 -0.98 7.59 11.08
N PRO A 117 -0.16 7.91 12.08
CA PRO A 117 1.30 7.90 11.92
C PRO A 117 1.81 6.52 11.53
N VAL A 118 2.95 6.48 10.86
CA VAL A 118 3.68 5.22 10.64
C VAL A 118 4.15 4.71 12.00
N ASN A 119 3.73 3.51 12.39
CA ASN A 119 4.08 2.95 13.70
C ASN A 119 5.51 2.40 13.72
N LYS A 120 6.03 2.12 14.92
CA LYS A 120 7.42 1.68 15.11
C LYS A 120 7.76 0.41 14.31
N ASN A 121 6.87 -0.60 14.28
CA ASN A 121 7.11 -1.81 13.52
C ASN A 121 7.16 -1.54 12.01
N GLN A 122 6.31 -0.65 11.51
CA GLN A 122 6.30 -0.24 10.10
C GLN A 122 7.57 0.55 9.74
N ILE A 123 8.04 1.45 10.61
CA ILE A 123 9.30 2.19 10.41
C ILE A 123 10.47 1.21 10.30
N GLU A 124 10.60 0.27 11.25
CA GLU A 124 11.66 -0.73 11.23
C GLU A 124 11.55 -1.67 10.01
N GLY A 125 10.32 -2.05 9.63
CA GLY A 125 10.08 -2.83 8.42
C GLY A 125 10.53 -2.11 7.14
N ILE A 126 10.22 -0.83 7.00
CA ILE A 126 10.69 -0.01 5.86
C ILE A 126 12.22 0.10 5.86
N LYS A 127 12.84 0.34 7.01
CA LYS A 127 14.31 0.39 7.15
C LYS A 127 14.94 -0.94 6.75
N THR A 128 14.39 -2.06 7.23
CA THR A 128 14.85 -3.41 6.89
C THR A 128 14.73 -3.68 5.38
N TRP A 129 13.57 -3.38 4.78
CA TRP A 129 13.39 -3.52 3.34
C TRP A 129 14.43 -2.71 2.54
N ILE A 130 14.69 -1.47 2.94
CA ILE A 130 15.73 -0.64 2.29
C ILE A 130 17.11 -1.26 2.51
N GLN A 131 17.44 -1.72 3.72
CA GLN A 131 18.71 -2.37 4.04
C GLN A 131 18.94 -3.64 3.20
N GLU A 132 17.88 -4.38 2.90
CA GLU A 132 17.91 -5.58 2.04
C GLU A 132 17.94 -5.27 0.54
N GLY A 133 18.12 -4.00 0.16
CA GLY A 133 18.28 -3.54 -1.21
C GLY A 133 17.00 -2.99 -1.85
N ALA A 134 15.95 -2.75 -1.07
CA ALA A 134 14.67 -2.19 -1.52
C ALA A 134 14.10 -2.96 -2.74
N LYS A 135 14.03 -4.28 -2.63
CA LYS A 135 13.64 -5.20 -3.71
C LYS A 135 12.14 -5.09 -4.03
N ASN A 136 11.80 -5.42 -5.28
CA ASN A 136 10.42 -5.63 -5.72
C ASN A 136 10.07 -7.11 -5.57
N ASN A 137 9.54 -7.52 -4.42
CA ASN A 137 9.28 -8.91 -4.06
C ASN A 137 7.93 -9.09 -3.35
#